data_19f7ccfe14bb224cfbf68545e02b8935
#
_entry.id   19f7ccfe14bb224cfbf68545e02b8935
#
_cell.length_a   1.000
_cell.length_b   1.000
_cell.length_c   1.000
_cell.angle_alpha   90.00
_cell.angle_beta   90.00
_cell.angle_gamma   90.00
#
_symmetry.space_group_name_H-M   'P 1'
#
loop_
_entity.id
_entity.type
_entity.pdbx_description
1 polymer ?
#
loop_
_entity_poly.entity_id
_entity_poly.type
_entity_poly.pdbx_seq_one_letter_code
_entity_poly.pdbx_strand_id
1 'polypeptide(L)'
;MDRPRFSSAFLHPRYWPLWFGLGLLWLVVQLPYPVLLMLGRGLGALMYRLVGSRREIAARNLELCFPEKSPAERERLLKENFASSGIAFFEMAMSWWWPKARLARLAHIEGLEHLREAQAKGEGVILMALHFTTLEIGAALLGQVHTIDGMYREHDNPVFDYIQRRGRERHNLDATAIEREDVRSMLKVLRGGRAIWYAPDQDYGDRKS
;
A
#
# COMPACT_ATOMS: atom_id res chain seq x y z
N MET A 1 2.65 8.32 17.60
CA MET A 1 3.72 7.30 17.54
C MET A 1 5.03 7.97 17.18
N ASP A 2 6.15 7.61 17.82
CA ASP A 2 7.46 8.18 17.47
C ASP A 2 7.87 7.74 16.05
N ARG A 3 8.57 8.64 15.33
CA ARG A 3 9.13 8.32 14.00
C ARG A 3 10.04 7.10 14.09
N PRO A 4 10.05 6.22 13.09
CA PRO A 4 10.89 5.03 13.11
C PRO A 4 12.37 5.42 13.18
N ARG A 5 13.06 4.95 14.20
CA ARG A 5 14.50 5.21 14.41
C ARG A 5 15.30 4.00 13.94
N PHE A 6 16.42 4.26 13.30
CA PHE A 6 17.37 3.22 12.96
C PHE A 6 17.96 2.62 14.25
N SER A 7 18.01 1.30 14.33
CA SER A 7 18.67 0.56 15.41
C SER A 7 19.89 -0.18 14.87
N SER A 8 20.99 -0.19 15.61
CA SER A 8 22.16 -1.00 15.29
C SER A 8 21.86 -2.50 15.24
N ALA A 9 20.81 -2.96 15.95
CA ALA A 9 20.32 -4.32 15.86
C ALA A 9 19.88 -4.73 14.43
N PHE A 10 19.51 -3.78 13.56
CA PHE A 10 19.14 -4.02 12.17
C PHE A 10 20.33 -4.42 11.30
N LEU A 11 21.57 -4.21 11.76
CA LEU A 11 22.80 -4.62 11.08
C LEU A 11 23.21 -6.06 11.38
N HIS A 12 22.48 -6.75 12.26
CA HIS A 12 22.77 -8.14 12.59
C HIS A 12 22.76 -9.03 11.33
N PRO A 13 23.72 -9.97 11.15
CA PRO A 13 23.89 -10.81 9.94
C PRO A 13 22.61 -11.49 9.45
N ARG A 14 21.69 -11.85 10.34
CA ARG A 14 20.38 -12.44 9.98
C ARG A 14 19.57 -11.58 9.04
N TYR A 15 19.79 -10.26 8.98
CA TYR A 15 19.06 -9.32 8.12
C TYR A 15 19.81 -8.98 6.83
N TRP A 16 21.04 -9.43 6.63
CA TRP A 16 21.82 -9.13 5.43
C TRP A 16 21.12 -9.56 4.12
N PRO A 17 20.51 -10.77 4.03
CA PRO A 17 19.76 -11.13 2.84
C PRO A 17 18.62 -10.15 2.53
N LEU A 18 17.92 -9.68 3.56
CA LEU A 18 16.87 -8.67 3.41
C LEU A 18 17.42 -7.32 2.95
N TRP A 19 18.52 -6.85 3.54
CA TRP A 19 19.19 -5.62 3.11
C TRP A 19 19.66 -5.71 1.67
N PHE A 20 20.24 -6.85 1.28
CA PHE A 20 20.63 -7.07 -0.12
C PHE A 20 19.44 -7.02 -1.06
N GLY A 21 18.34 -7.70 -0.73
CA GLY A 21 17.09 -7.69 -1.50
C GLY A 21 16.49 -6.28 -1.61
N LEU A 22 16.45 -5.52 -0.50
CA LEU A 22 15.98 -4.13 -0.48
C LEU A 22 16.88 -3.21 -1.32
N GLY A 23 18.20 -3.39 -1.26
CA GLY A 23 19.18 -2.66 -2.07
C GLY A 23 19.02 -2.93 -3.56
N LEU A 24 18.83 -4.20 -3.95
CA LEU A 24 18.54 -4.57 -5.33
C LEU A 24 17.20 -3.99 -5.80
N LEU A 25 16.16 -4.08 -4.98
CA LEU A 25 14.86 -3.49 -5.28
C LEU A 25 14.96 -1.97 -5.45
N TRP A 26 15.74 -1.30 -4.57
CA TRP A 26 16.00 0.14 -4.70
C TRP A 26 16.67 0.50 -6.03
N LEU A 27 17.64 -0.31 -6.49
CA LEU A 27 18.29 -0.11 -7.79
C LEU A 27 17.28 -0.31 -8.94
N VAL A 28 16.50 -1.38 -8.90
CA VAL A 28 15.52 -1.71 -9.95
C VAL A 28 14.48 -0.61 -10.09
N VAL A 29 13.96 -0.07 -8.98
CA VAL A 29 12.92 0.96 -9.07
C VAL A 29 13.44 2.33 -9.54
N GLN A 30 14.75 2.52 -9.76
CA GLN A 30 15.26 3.71 -10.44
C GLN A 30 14.98 3.69 -11.95
N LEU A 31 14.66 2.55 -12.53
CA LEU A 31 14.32 2.40 -13.95
C LEU A 31 13.08 3.24 -14.34
N PRO A 32 12.90 3.56 -15.63
CA PRO A 32 11.71 4.23 -16.12
C PRO A 32 10.43 3.42 -15.83
N TYR A 33 9.32 4.11 -15.53
CA TYR A 33 8.06 3.46 -15.17
C TYR A 33 7.57 2.40 -16.16
N PRO A 34 7.63 2.61 -17.51
CA PRO A 34 7.25 1.57 -18.47
C PRO A 34 8.04 0.28 -18.33
N VAL A 35 9.33 0.36 -17.96
CA VAL A 35 10.17 -0.81 -17.71
C VAL A 35 9.70 -1.52 -16.43
N LEU A 36 9.37 -0.78 -15.38
CA LEU A 36 8.83 -1.35 -14.14
C LEU A 36 7.48 -2.05 -14.37
N LEU A 37 6.62 -1.50 -15.23
CA LEU A 37 5.36 -2.15 -15.62
C LEU A 37 5.62 -3.49 -16.33
N MET A 38 6.60 -3.53 -17.23
CA MET A 38 6.99 -4.78 -17.92
C MET A 38 7.54 -5.82 -16.94
N LEU A 39 8.45 -5.41 -16.06
CA LEU A 39 9.01 -6.28 -15.01
C LEU A 39 7.93 -6.76 -14.03
N GLY A 40 7.01 -5.88 -13.66
CA GLY A 40 5.87 -6.21 -12.79
C GLY A 40 4.94 -7.25 -13.42
N ARG A 41 4.60 -7.08 -14.69
CA ARG A 41 3.82 -8.09 -15.44
C ARG A 41 4.55 -9.43 -15.51
N GLY A 42 5.86 -9.41 -15.75
CA GLY A 42 6.71 -10.62 -15.73
C GLY A 42 6.72 -11.31 -14.37
N LEU A 43 6.88 -10.53 -13.30
CA LEU A 43 6.79 -11.03 -11.92
C LEU A 43 5.42 -11.63 -11.64
N GLY A 44 4.33 -10.96 -12.03
CA GLY A 44 2.97 -11.46 -11.89
C GLY A 44 2.74 -12.77 -12.65
N ALA A 45 3.25 -12.88 -13.87
CA ALA A 45 3.18 -14.12 -14.66
C ALA A 45 3.97 -15.27 -14.00
N LEU A 46 5.10 -14.96 -13.38
CA LEU A 46 5.88 -15.92 -12.59
C LEU A 46 5.11 -16.38 -11.35
N MET A 47 4.55 -15.42 -10.59
CA MET A 47 3.72 -15.71 -9.41
C MET A 47 2.50 -16.56 -9.76
N TYR A 48 1.82 -16.27 -10.88
CA TYR A 48 0.70 -17.07 -11.38
C TYR A 48 1.10 -18.55 -11.59
N ARG A 49 2.32 -18.82 -12.03
CA ARG A 49 2.83 -20.20 -12.26
C ARG A 49 3.27 -20.87 -10.96
N LEU A 50 3.91 -20.15 -10.05
CA LEU A 50 4.58 -20.72 -8.89
C LEU A 50 3.70 -20.77 -7.64
N VAL A 51 2.75 -19.86 -7.48
CA VAL A 51 1.95 -19.72 -6.24
C VAL A 51 0.55 -20.31 -6.43
N GLY A 52 0.47 -21.65 -6.55
CA GLY A 52 -0.76 -22.39 -6.86
C GLY A 52 -1.91 -22.11 -5.89
N SER A 53 -1.66 -22.15 -4.57
CA SER A 53 -2.69 -21.92 -3.55
C SER A 53 -3.35 -20.53 -3.67
N ARG A 54 -2.57 -19.49 -3.93
CA ARG A 54 -3.13 -18.14 -4.14
C ARG A 54 -3.92 -18.02 -5.43
N ARG A 55 -3.47 -18.71 -6.48
CA ARG A 55 -4.18 -18.78 -7.76
C ARG A 55 -5.56 -19.46 -7.60
N GLU A 56 -5.62 -20.57 -6.87
CA GLU A 56 -6.87 -21.28 -6.61
C GLU A 56 -7.87 -20.40 -5.82
N ILE A 57 -7.42 -19.72 -4.76
CA ILE A 57 -8.24 -18.78 -3.99
C ILE A 57 -8.77 -17.66 -4.89
N ALA A 58 -7.89 -17.03 -5.68
CA ALA A 58 -8.29 -15.94 -6.56
C ALA A 58 -9.23 -16.41 -7.67
N ALA A 59 -9.02 -17.61 -8.23
CA ALA A 59 -9.92 -18.22 -9.21
C ALA A 59 -11.31 -18.46 -8.61
N ARG A 60 -11.36 -18.99 -7.38
CA ARG A 60 -12.65 -19.23 -6.68
C ARG A 60 -13.37 -17.92 -6.38
N ASN A 61 -12.67 -16.89 -5.95
CA ASN A 61 -13.27 -15.58 -5.73
C ASN A 61 -13.85 -15.00 -7.02
N LEU A 62 -13.13 -15.09 -8.14
CA LEU A 62 -13.64 -14.65 -9.44
C LEU A 62 -14.88 -15.44 -9.88
N GLU A 63 -14.93 -16.74 -9.63
CA GLU A 63 -16.11 -17.57 -9.92
C GLU A 63 -17.34 -17.13 -9.11
N LEU A 64 -17.14 -16.82 -7.82
CA LEU A 64 -18.21 -16.37 -6.92
C LEU A 64 -18.68 -14.94 -7.24
N CYS A 65 -17.75 -14.04 -7.56
CA CYS A 65 -18.07 -12.63 -7.80
C CYS A 65 -18.59 -12.35 -9.21
N PHE A 66 -18.23 -13.19 -10.20
CA PHE A 66 -18.58 -13.01 -11.60
C PHE A 66 -19.12 -14.32 -12.21
N PRO A 67 -20.24 -14.85 -11.67
CA PRO A 67 -20.80 -16.11 -12.16
C PRO A 67 -21.28 -16.03 -13.63
N GLU A 68 -21.62 -14.81 -14.08
CA GLU A 68 -22.09 -14.53 -15.45
C GLU A 68 -20.97 -14.59 -16.50
N LYS A 69 -19.70 -14.49 -16.08
CA LYS A 69 -18.56 -14.54 -17.01
C LYS A 69 -18.20 -15.96 -17.38
N SER A 70 -17.82 -16.16 -18.62
CA SER A 70 -17.30 -17.44 -19.10
C SER A 70 -16.01 -17.85 -18.35
N PRO A 71 -15.68 -19.14 -18.31
CA PRO A 71 -14.42 -19.62 -17.73
C PRO A 71 -13.19 -18.96 -18.36
N ALA A 72 -13.20 -18.70 -19.67
CA ALA A 72 -12.12 -18.05 -20.39
C ALA A 72 -11.94 -16.58 -19.96
N GLU A 73 -13.03 -15.85 -19.74
CA GLU A 73 -12.99 -14.47 -19.25
C GLU A 73 -12.47 -14.41 -17.80
N ARG A 74 -12.93 -15.31 -16.94
CA ARG A 74 -12.43 -15.39 -15.55
C ARG A 74 -10.95 -15.73 -15.51
N GLU A 75 -10.48 -16.63 -16.36
CA GLU A 75 -9.05 -16.96 -16.48
C GLU A 75 -8.21 -15.76 -16.94
N ARG A 76 -8.73 -14.95 -17.87
CA ARG A 76 -8.08 -13.70 -18.29
C ARG A 76 -7.98 -12.72 -17.12
N LEU A 77 -9.08 -12.48 -16.41
CA LEU A 77 -9.10 -11.62 -15.21
C LEU A 77 -8.13 -12.10 -14.14
N LEU A 78 -8.04 -13.41 -13.94
CA LEU A 78 -7.10 -14.01 -12.99
C LEU A 78 -5.64 -13.67 -13.35
N LYS A 79 -5.27 -13.80 -14.62
CA LYS A 79 -3.92 -13.44 -15.10
C LYS A 79 -3.65 -11.94 -14.98
N GLU A 80 -4.64 -11.10 -15.29
CA GLU A 80 -4.56 -9.66 -15.14
C GLU A 80 -4.40 -9.24 -13.66
N ASN A 81 -5.10 -9.92 -12.73
CA ASN A 81 -4.95 -9.71 -11.30
C ASN A 81 -3.54 -10.03 -10.81
N PHE A 82 -2.96 -11.15 -11.25
CA PHE A 82 -1.57 -11.48 -10.94
C PHE A 82 -0.58 -10.49 -11.56
N ALA A 83 -0.81 -10.04 -12.79
CA ALA A 83 0.00 -9.01 -13.42
C ALA A 83 -0.04 -7.69 -12.62
N SER A 84 -1.24 -7.26 -12.19
CA SER A 84 -1.41 -6.09 -11.32
C SER A 84 -0.70 -6.26 -9.97
N SER A 85 -0.77 -7.44 -9.37
CA SER A 85 -0.06 -7.74 -8.12
C SER A 85 1.46 -7.64 -8.26
N GLY A 86 2.00 -8.11 -9.39
CA GLY A 86 3.42 -7.97 -9.69
C GLY A 86 3.84 -6.52 -9.94
N ILE A 87 2.99 -5.71 -10.57
CA ILE A 87 3.20 -4.25 -10.73
C ILE A 87 3.18 -3.56 -9.37
N ALA A 88 2.20 -3.88 -8.52
CA ALA A 88 2.05 -3.32 -7.18
C ALA A 88 3.30 -3.47 -6.31
N PHE A 89 4.03 -4.57 -6.47
CA PHE A 89 5.30 -4.78 -5.77
C PHE A 89 6.33 -3.68 -6.08
N PHE A 90 6.45 -3.28 -7.35
CA PHE A 90 7.35 -2.19 -7.72
C PHE A 90 6.77 -0.82 -7.36
N GLU A 91 5.47 -0.60 -7.50
CA GLU A 91 4.80 0.64 -7.13
C GLU A 91 4.91 0.92 -5.62
N MET A 92 4.82 -0.11 -4.79
CA MET A 92 5.10 -0.02 -3.36
C MET A 92 6.53 0.49 -3.11
N ALA A 93 7.52 -0.09 -3.77
CA ALA A 93 8.91 0.34 -3.63
C ALA A 93 9.15 1.74 -4.21
N MET A 94 8.48 2.11 -5.31
CA MET A 94 8.50 3.48 -5.84
C MET A 94 7.94 4.47 -4.82
N SER A 95 6.84 4.15 -4.13
CA SER A 95 6.26 4.99 -3.08
C SER A 95 7.23 5.24 -1.93
N TRP A 96 8.12 4.30 -1.62
CA TRP A 96 9.12 4.47 -0.57
C TRP A 96 10.34 5.27 -0.98
N TRP A 97 10.75 5.23 -2.25
CA TRP A 97 12.07 5.73 -2.65
C TRP A 97 12.07 6.80 -3.73
N TRP A 98 11.02 6.92 -4.54
CA TRP A 98 11.01 7.95 -5.57
C TRP A 98 10.88 9.36 -4.99
N PRO A 99 11.54 10.35 -5.64
CA PRO A 99 11.31 11.75 -5.30
C PRO A 99 9.85 12.15 -5.52
N LYS A 100 9.34 13.06 -4.67
CA LYS A 100 7.96 13.59 -4.76
C LYS A 100 7.59 14.03 -6.18
N ALA A 101 8.45 14.82 -6.81
CA ALA A 101 8.23 15.33 -8.16
C ALA A 101 8.11 14.24 -9.24
N ARG A 102 8.76 13.08 -9.05
CA ARG A 102 8.67 11.95 -9.97
C ARG A 102 7.35 11.20 -9.78
N LEU A 103 6.93 10.98 -8.55
CA LEU A 103 5.64 10.36 -8.22
C LEU A 103 4.47 11.22 -8.69
N ALA A 104 4.50 12.54 -8.45
CA ALA A 104 3.43 13.47 -8.81
C ALA A 104 3.08 13.48 -10.32
N ARG A 105 3.98 12.98 -11.17
CA ARG A 105 3.72 12.86 -12.63
C ARG A 105 2.87 11.64 -12.99
N LEU A 106 2.64 10.71 -12.06
CA LEU A 106 1.96 9.46 -12.33
C LEU A 106 0.44 9.55 -12.21
N ALA A 107 -0.06 10.54 -11.48
CA ALA A 107 -1.48 10.64 -11.18
C ALA A 107 -1.95 12.08 -11.09
N HIS A 108 -3.23 12.25 -11.32
CA HIS A 108 -4.02 13.44 -11.04
C HIS A 108 -5.02 13.10 -9.94
N ILE A 109 -5.22 14.03 -8.98
CA ILE A 109 -6.16 13.84 -7.86
C ILE A 109 -7.33 14.79 -8.08
N GLU A 110 -8.51 14.21 -8.20
CA GLU A 110 -9.79 14.94 -8.31
C GLU A 110 -10.55 14.87 -6.98
N GLY A 111 -11.36 15.88 -6.67
CA GLY A 111 -12.20 15.91 -5.47
C GLY A 111 -11.46 16.30 -4.18
N LEU A 112 -10.21 16.76 -4.25
CA LEU A 112 -9.45 17.19 -3.07
C LEU A 112 -10.11 18.41 -2.38
N GLU A 113 -10.87 19.21 -3.12
CA GLU A 113 -11.68 20.32 -2.63
C GLU A 113 -12.70 19.88 -1.59
N HIS A 114 -13.38 18.74 -1.78
CA HIS A 114 -14.37 18.22 -0.83
C HIS A 114 -13.73 17.89 0.53
N LEU A 115 -12.53 17.31 0.51
CA LEU A 115 -11.77 17.03 1.73
C LEU A 115 -11.39 18.32 2.46
N ARG A 116 -10.92 19.33 1.71
CA ARG A 116 -10.53 20.63 2.26
C ARG A 116 -11.72 21.40 2.82
N GLU A 117 -12.87 21.37 2.16
CA GLU A 117 -14.11 21.99 2.62
C GLU A 117 -14.62 21.40 3.94
N ALA A 118 -14.63 20.08 4.07
CA ALA A 118 -15.01 19.41 5.31
C ALA A 118 -14.08 19.83 6.47
N GLN A 119 -12.79 19.80 6.23
CA GLN A 119 -11.81 20.18 7.26
C GLN A 119 -11.83 21.67 7.60
N ALA A 120 -12.15 22.55 6.66
CA ALA A 120 -12.33 23.98 6.93
C ALA A 120 -13.49 24.25 7.89
N LYS A 121 -14.47 23.34 7.97
CA LYS A 121 -15.57 23.36 8.95
C LYS A 121 -15.17 22.72 10.29
N GLY A 122 -13.94 22.22 10.42
CA GLY A 122 -13.48 21.48 11.60
C GLY A 122 -13.93 20.01 11.64
N GLU A 123 -14.47 19.51 10.54
CA GLU A 123 -14.97 18.13 10.46
C GLU A 123 -13.82 17.16 10.18
N GLY A 124 -13.76 16.05 10.94
CA GLY A 124 -12.88 14.94 10.62
C GLY A 124 -13.39 14.11 9.45
N VAL A 125 -12.50 13.61 8.62
CA VAL A 125 -12.87 12.89 7.40
C VAL A 125 -12.32 11.47 7.42
N ILE A 126 -13.16 10.48 7.14
CA ILE A 126 -12.73 9.10 6.88
C ILE A 126 -12.62 8.94 5.36
N LEU A 127 -11.40 8.79 4.88
CA LEU A 127 -11.13 8.39 3.51
C LEU A 127 -11.24 6.88 3.41
N MET A 128 -12.37 6.41 2.88
CA MET A 128 -12.61 4.99 2.70
C MET A 128 -11.73 4.46 1.57
N ALA A 129 -10.64 3.83 1.95
CA ALA A 129 -9.74 3.17 1.03
C ALA A 129 -10.17 1.72 0.80
N LEU A 130 -9.75 1.16 -0.33
CA LEU A 130 -9.91 -0.26 -0.64
C LEU A 130 -8.52 -0.86 -0.88
N HIS A 131 -8.35 -2.15 -0.60
CA HIS A 131 -7.08 -2.85 -0.84
C HIS A 131 -6.84 -3.13 -2.34
N PHE A 132 -6.96 -2.08 -3.16
CA PHE A 132 -6.47 -2.15 -4.53
C PHE A 132 -4.95 -2.34 -4.55
N THR A 133 -4.45 -2.91 -5.62
CA THR A 133 -3.00 -3.11 -5.83
C THR A 133 -2.21 -1.79 -5.77
N THR A 134 -2.84 -0.66 -6.05
CA THR A 134 -2.28 0.71 -6.02
C THR A 134 -2.38 1.42 -4.66
N LEU A 135 -2.79 0.71 -3.58
CA LEU A 135 -3.02 1.31 -2.25
C LEU A 135 -1.81 2.13 -1.74
N GLU A 136 -0.60 1.56 -1.79
CA GLU A 136 0.62 2.20 -1.27
C GLU A 136 1.00 3.45 -2.07
N ILE A 137 0.96 3.37 -3.39
CA ILE A 137 1.31 4.52 -4.24
C ILE A 137 0.22 5.60 -4.18
N GLY A 138 -1.05 5.22 -4.08
CA GLY A 138 -2.17 6.13 -3.87
C GLY A 138 -2.05 6.92 -2.57
N ALA A 139 -1.74 6.24 -1.46
CA ALA A 139 -1.49 6.88 -0.17
C ALA A 139 -0.29 7.84 -0.22
N ALA A 140 0.80 7.46 -0.90
CA ALA A 140 1.97 8.30 -1.07
C ALA A 140 1.68 9.55 -1.92
N LEU A 141 0.87 9.43 -2.97
CA LEU A 141 0.47 10.56 -3.83
C LEU A 141 -0.43 11.54 -3.09
N LEU A 142 -1.45 11.04 -2.41
CA LEU A 142 -2.38 11.87 -1.65
C LEU A 142 -1.66 12.53 -0.46
N GLY A 143 -0.77 11.81 0.22
CA GLY A 143 0.06 12.34 1.32
C GLY A 143 1.00 13.48 0.93
N GLN A 144 1.31 13.66 -0.37
CA GLN A 144 2.11 14.80 -0.84
C GLN A 144 1.34 16.13 -0.85
N VAL A 145 0.03 16.07 -0.99
CA VAL A 145 -0.85 17.25 -1.17
C VAL A 145 -1.74 17.49 0.03
N HIS A 146 -1.89 16.50 0.90
CA HIS A 146 -2.75 16.58 2.08
C HIS A 146 -2.24 15.67 3.19
N THR A 147 -2.31 16.14 4.46
CA THR A 147 -1.93 15.32 5.61
C THR A 147 -3.04 14.32 5.94
N ILE A 148 -2.68 13.03 5.94
CA ILE A 148 -3.60 11.93 6.16
C ILE A 148 -3.01 11.00 7.19
N ASP A 149 -3.72 10.77 8.29
CA ASP A 149 -3.37 9.75 9.26
C ASP A 149 -3.77 8.38 8.74
N GLY A 150 -2.98 7.36 9.02
CA GLY A 150 -3.21 6.01 8.49
C GLY A 150 -3.36 4.98 9.59
N MET A 151 -4.33 4.08 9.43
CA MET A 151 -4.39 2.86 10.23
C MET A 151 -3.26 1.92 9.79
N TYR A 152 -2.54 1.36 10.76
CA TYR A 152 -1.31 0.63 10.49
C TYR A 152 -1.22 -0.62 11.37
N ARG A 153 -0.64 -1.67 10.81
CA ARG A 153 -0.23 -2.87 11.54
C ARG A 153 1.29 -3.01 11.46
N GLU A 154 1.93 -3.20 12.60
CA GLU A 154 3.36 -3.47 12.67
C GLU A 154 3.72 -4.78 11.94
N HIS A 155 4.80 -4.75 11.18
CA HIS A 155 5.29 -5.93 10.47
C HIS A 155 6.19 -6.77 11.37
N ASP A 156 6.06 -8.10 11.29
CA ASP A 156 6.82 -9.04 12.13
C ASP A 156 8.34 -8.92 11.98
N ASN A 157 8.83 -8.47 10.81
CA ASN A 157 10.25 -8.21 10.58
C ASN A 157 10.56 -6.72 10.85
N PRO A 158 11.36 -6.40 11.89
CA PRO A 158 11.59 -5.01 12.30
C PRO A 158 12.36 -4.17 11.30
N VAL A 159 13.20 -4.77 10.44
CA VAL A 159 13.92 -4.05 9.37
C VAL A 159 12.94 -3.67 8.27
N PHE A 160 12.06 -4.60 7.87
CA PHE A 160 11.05 -4.32 6.87
C PHE A 160 10.06 -3.27 7.37
N ASP A 161 9.61 -3.40 8.63
CA ASP A 161 8.74 -2.41 9.29
C ASP A 161 9.37 -1.01 9.28
N TYR A 162 10.64 -0.93 9.66
CA TYR A 162 11.39 0.33 9.64
C TYR A 162 11.40 0.97 8.25
N ILE A 163 11.71 0.20 7.19
CA ILE A 163 11.77 0.71 5.81
C ILE A 163 10.39 1.14 5.32
N GLN A 164 9.36 0.32 5.56
CA GLN A 164 8.00 0.60 5.15
C GLN A 164 7.45 1.87 5.82
N ARG A 165 7.59 1.98 7.15
CA ARG A 165 7.15 3.17 7.91
C ARG A 165 7.87 4.42 7.45
N ARG A 166 9.19 4.35 7.32
CA ARG A 166 10.00 5.48 6.83
C ARG A 166 9.59 5.89 5.40
N GLY A 167 9.28 4.93 4.54
CA GLY A 167 8.79 5.17 3.19
C GLY A 167 7.44 5.90 3.17
N ARG A 168 6.48 5.45 3.99
CA ARG A 168 5.17 6.06 4.13
C ARG A 168 5.22 7.48 4.72
N GLU A 169 5.99 7.68 5.79
CA GLU A 169 6.14 8.97 6.45
C GLU A 169 6.90 10.00 5.59
N ARG A 170 7.69 9.56 4.62
CA ARG A 170 8.46 10.45 3.74
C ARG A 170 7.58 11.44 2.97
N HIS A 171 6.39 11.02 2.57
CA HIS A 171 5.48 11.83 1.78
C HIS A 171 4.44 12.55 2.63
N ASN A 172 4.31 12.18 3.90
CA ASN A 172 3.26 12.64 4.80
C ASN A 172 3.85 12.93 6.19
N LEU A 173 4.70 13.96 6.27
CA LEU A 173 5.54 14.24 7.43
C LEU A 173 4.78 14.54 8.73
N ASP A 174 3.56 15.07 8.63
CA ASP A 174 2.72 15.44 9.76
C ASP A 174 1.67 14.38 10.09
N ALA A 175 1.70 13.25 9.39
CA ALA A 175 0.78 12.15 9.63
C ALA A 175 1.12 11.37 10.90
N THR A 176 0.10 10.84 11.51
CA THR A 176 0.21 9.89 12.62
C THR A 176 -0.12 8.49 12.11
N ALA A 177 0.79 7.54 12.31
CA ALA A 177 0.46 6.13 12.16
C ALA A 177 -0.31 5.70 13.41
N ILE A 178 -1.55 5.26 13.24
CA ILE A 178 -2.44 4.80 14.32
C ILE A 178 -2.47 3.29 14.27
N GLU A 179 -2.21 2.66 15.40
CA GLU A 179 -2.32 1.21 15.48
C GLU A 179 -3.76 0.77 15.16
N ARG A 180 -3.89 -0.28 14.37
CA ARG A 180 -5.17 -0.73 13.82
C ARG A 180 -6.27 -0.95 14.87
N GLU A 181 -5.90 -1.36 16.08
CA GLU A 181 -6.82 -1.65 17.18
C GLU A 181 -7.08 -0.43 18.07
N ASP A 182 -6.35 0.69 17.89
CA ASP A 182 -6.51 1.91 18.68
C ASP A 182 -7.60 2.84 18.12
N VAL A 183 -8.84 2.39 18.27
CA VAL A 183 -10.04 3.17 17.90
C VAL A 183 -10.12 4.51 18.65
N ARG A 184 -9.58 4.58 19.87
CA ARG A 184 -9.60 5.82 20.67
C ARG A 184 -8.75 6.91 20.03
N SER A 185 -7.54 6.57 19.60
CA SER A 185 -6.67 7.50 18.88
C SER A 185 -7.28 7.89 17.53
N MET A 186 -7.90 6.96 16.82
CA MET A 186 -8.64 7.26 15.59
C MET A 186 -9.72 8.32 15.82
N LEU A 187 -10.59 8.11 16.83
CA LEU A 187 -11.65 9.07 17.16
C LEU A 187 -11.11 10.43 17.63
N LYS A 188 -9.98 10.45 18.36
CA LYS A 188 -9.33 11.69 18.78
C LYS A 188 -8.84 12.50 17.58
N VAL A 189 -8.24 11.84 16.60
CA VAL A 189 -7.74 12.46 15.38
C VAL A 189 -8.90 13.03 14.55
N LEU A 190 -10.00 12.27 14.37
CA LEU A 190 -11.21 12.73 13.68
C LEU A 190 -11.86 13.94 14.39
N ARG A 191 -11.98 13.90 15.72
CA ARG A 191 -12.50 15.04 16.49
C ARG A 191 -11.62 16.29 16.39
N GLY A 192 -10.34 16.10 16.05
CA GLY A 192 -9.40 17.18 15.75
C GLY A 192 -9.48 17.71 14.31
N GLY A 193 -10.50 17.33 13.52
CA GLY A 193 -10.70 17.80 12.15
C GLY A 193 -9.71 17.21 11.13
N ARG A 194 -9.03 16.09 11.44
CA ARG A 194 -8.04 15.48 10.55
C ARG A 194 -8.65 14.38 9.67
N ALA A 195 -7.96 14.04 8.59
CA ALA A 195 -8.37 12.96 7.69
C ALA A 195 -7.67 11.65 8.07
N ILE A 196 -8.41 10.56 8.02
CA ILE A 196 -7.91 9.21 8.28
C ILE A 196 -8.10 8.33 7.05
N TRP A 197 -7.03 7.66 6.62
CA TRP A 197 -7.05 6.61 5.64
C TRP A 197 -7.44 5.29 6.30
N TYR A 198 -8.61 4.78 5.96
CA TYR A 198 -9.19 3.59 6.53
C TYR A 198 -9.66 2.62 5.45
N ALA A 199 -9.19 1.37 5.49
CA ALA A 199 -9.51 0.34 4.51
C ALA A 199 -10.30 -0.81 5.18
N PRO A 200 -11.66 -0.76 5.18
CA PRO A 200 -12.51 -1.70 5.89
C PRO A 200 -12.91 -2.94 5.05
N ASP A 201 -12.38 -3.11 3.86
CA ASP A 201 -12.81 -4.08 2.85
C ASP A 201 -12.22 -5.48 3.03
N GLN A 202 -11.49 -5.75 4.11
CA GLN A 202 -10.97 -7.08 4.43
C GLN A 202 -11.61 -7.65 5.68
N ASP A 203 -12.18 -8.86 5.53
CA ASP A 203 -12.60 -9.69 6.66
C ASP A 203 -11.40 -10.49 7.20
N TYR A 204 -11.18 -10.41 8.50
CA TYR A 204 -10.11 -11.13 9.19
C TYR A 204 -10.57 -12.47 9.79
N GLY A 205 -11.82 -12.87 9.54
CA GLY A 205 -12.45 -14.09 10.04
C GLY A 205 -12.68 -14.10 11.56
N ASP A 206 -13.34 -15.16 12.04
CA ASP A 206 -13.79 -15.29 13.43
C ASP A 206 -12.70 -15.23 14.50
N ARG A 207 -11.44 -15.38 14.12
CA ARG A 207 -10.32 -15.36 15.06
C ARG A 207 -9.94 -13.96 15.56
N LYS A 208 -10.56 -12.90 15.02
CA LYS A 208 -10.24 -11.50 15.33
C LYS A 208 -11.44 -10.57 15.45
N SER A 209 -12.63 -11.13 15.38
CA SER A 209 -13.88 -10.41 15.67
C SER A 209 -14.14 -10.36 17.17
#